data_f69fc916633071ec70ae98feeabed3d4
#
_entry.id   f69fc916633071ec70ae98feeabed3d4
#
_cell.length_a   1.000
_cell.length_b   1.000
_cell.length_c   1.000
_cell.angle_alpha   90.00
_cell.angle_beta   90.00
_cell.angle_gamma   90.00
#
_symmetry.space_group_name_H-M   'P 1'
#
loop_
_entity.id
_entity.type
_entity.pdbx_description
1 polymer ?
#
loop_
_entity_poly.entity_id
_entity_poly.type
_entity_poly.pdbx_seq_one_letter_code
_entity_poly.pdbx_strand_id
1 'polypeptide(L)'
;DGKVRDITRTMEIIRLGEGVDATGEIAPAALDRARVALEGYVRQMKFEKVSRVRMVATSATRDAKNQQEFFDMTAELLGQIQPGAQAEVVSGEEEALLSFNGAVADLEPDRGPFCVIDLGGGSTEFVEGTADGEILGTHSARMGCVRLTERIMRTDPPTESEIEIASEYVGERTAEVEDIVPISKARTIVGCAGTFTTLSALAQGLERYDADAIHGSELRFGALRVLLQQLIALPSDVRALNPVIHPGRADVIGGGAVAVEGIMQLIERNCAARSFFI
;
A
#
# COMPACT_ATOMS: atom_id res chain seq x y z
N ASP A 1 -25.92 16.96 -9.16
CA ASP A 1 -25.29 16.44 -10.38
C ASP A 1 -24.65 15.07 -10.19
N GLY A 2 -24.50 14.56 -8.94
CA GLY A 2 -23.90 13.27 -8.64
C GLY A 2 -22.38 13.18 -8.90
N LYS A 3 -21.73 14.28 -9.24
CA LYS A 3 -20.28 14.32 -9.46
C LYS A 3 -19.55 14.50 -8.13
N VAL A 4 -18.58 13.64 -7.89
CA VAL A 4 -17.62 13.82 -6.80
C VAL A 4 -16.68 14.98 -7.17
N ARG A 5 -16.41 15.85 -6.21
CA ARG A 5 -15.42 16.91 -6.32
C ARG A 5 -14.42 16.76 -5.19
N ASP A 6 -13.17 16.55 -5.55
CA ASP A 6 -12.08 16.53 -4.58
C ASP A 6 -11.85 17.93 -4.01
N ILE A 7 -11.79 18.02 -2.69
CA ILE A 7 -11.45 19.26 -1.97
C ILE A 7 -9.95 19.26 -1.70
N THR A 8 -9.45 18.16 -1.12
CA THR A 8 -8.04 17.98 -0.82
C THR A 8 -7.72 16.50 -0.64
N ARG A 9 -6.44 16.17 -0.85
CA ARG A 9 -5.89 14.85 -0.58
C ARG A 9 -4.56 15.02 0.13
N THR A 10 -4.44 14.48 1.34
CA THR A 10 -3.23 14.54 2.17
C THR A 10 -2.86 13.15 2.65
N MET A 11 -1.57 12.95 2.94
CA MET A 11 -1.05 11.69 3.43
C MET A 11 0.03 11.96 4.50
N GLU A 12 -0.07 11.21 5.61
CA GLU A 12 0.94 11.19 6.66
C GLU A 12 1.39 9.74 6.91
N ILE A 13 2.70 9.52 6.96
CA ILE A 13 3.27 8.20 7.26
C ILE A 13 3.41 8.06 8.77
N ILE A 14 2.44 7.40 9.39
CA ILE A 14 2.38 7.21 10.85
C ILE A 14 2.99 5.89 11.34
N ARG A 15 3.22 4.92 10.44
CA ARG A 15 3.75 3.59 10.76
C ARG A 15 3.00 2.90 11.91
N LEU A 16 1.68 2.87 11.82
CA LEU A 16 0.85 2.25 12.85
C LEU A 16 1.22 0.77 13.09
N GLY A 17 1.66 0.07 12.04
CA GLY A 17 2.07 -1.33 12.08
C GLY A 17 3.50 -1.60 12.55
N GLU A 18 4.28 -0.57 12.91
CA GLU A 18 5.65 -0.74 13.39
C GLU A 18 5.69 -1.64 14.63
N GLY A 19 6.42 -2.76 14.55
CA GLY A 19 6.56 -3.73 15.64
C GLY A 19 5.33 -4.61 15.91
N VAL A 20 4.18 -4.40 15.27
CA VAL A 20 2.96 -5.20 15.51
C VAL A 20 3.17 -6.68 15.18
N ASP A 21 3.91 -6.99 14.12
CA ASP A 21 4.19 -8.38 13.73
C ASP A 21 5.00 -9.15 14.81
N ALA A 22 5.86 -8.45 15.55
CA ALA A 22 6.70 -9.03 16.60
C ALA A 22 6.01 -9.07 17.97
N THR A 23 5.26 -8.02 18.32
CA THR A 23 4.67 -7.84 19.66
C THR A 23 3.20 -8.22 19.74
N GLY A 24 2.48 -8.13 18.64
CA GLY A 24 1.03 -8.21 18.56
C GLY A 24 0.31 -6.97 19.12
N GLU A 25 1.03 -5.85 19.31
CA GLU A 25 0.49 -4.61 19.88
C GLU A 25 0.94 -3.39 19.08
N ILE A 26 0.06 -2.38 18.98
CA ILE A 26 0.40 -1.06 18.45
C ILE A 26 1.25 -0.35 19.49
N ALA A 27 2.45 0.08 19.09
CA ALA A 27 3.36 0.79 19.98
C ALA A 27 2.77 2.15 20.42
N PRO A 28 2.96 2.59 21.68
CA PRO A 28 2.49 3.90 22.14
C PRO A 28 2.95 5.06 21.26
N ALA A 29 4.20 5.05 20.79
CA ALA A 29 4.72 6.06 19.88
C ALA A 29 4.00 6.08 18.52
N ALA A 30 3.51 4.94 18.05
CA ALA A 30 2.72 4.85 16.81
C ALA A 30 1.30 5.41 17.02
N LEU A 31 0.70 5.17 18.19
CA LEU A 31 -0.57 5.79 18.58
C LEU A 31 -0.44 7.32 18.69
N ASP A 32 0.66 7.83 19.26
CA ASP A 32 0.92 9.27 19.36
C ASP A 32 1.05 9.90 17.97
N ARG A 33 1.80 9.27 17.05
CA ARG A 33 1.89 9.74 15.66
C ARG A 33 0.54 9.76 14.96
N ALA A 34 -0.26 8.71 15.15
CA ALA A 34 -1.61 8.61 14.61
C ALA A 34 -2.52 9.73 15.16
N ARG A 35 -2.45 10.00 16.48
CA ARG A 35 -3.20 11.08 17.11
C ARG A 35 -2.86 12.43 16.51
N VAL A 36 -1.57 12.78 16.40
CA VAL A 36 -1.11 14.05 15.83
C VAL A 36 -1.61 14.24 14.39
N ALA A 37 -1.48 13.19 13.56
CA ALA A 37 -1.95 13.24 12.18
C ALA A 37 -3.49 13.44 12.11
N LEU A 38 -4.23 12.67 12.91
CA LEU A 38 -5.69 12.72 12.93
C LEU A 38 -6.22 14.06 13.46
N GLU A 39 -5.56 14.67 14.47
CA GLU A 39 -5.87 16.03 14.92
C GLU A 39 -5.69 17.05 13.78
N GLY A 40 -4.65 16.89 12.96
CA GLY A 40 -4.44 17.70 11.76
C GLY A 40 -5.61 17.58 10.79
N TYR A 41 -6.03 16.36 10.49
CA TYR A 41 -7.16 16.09 9.61
C TYR A 41 -8.50 16.60 10.18
N VAL A 42 -8.72 16.46 11.49
CA VAL A 42 -9.93 17.00 12.15
C VAL A 42 -9.98 18.52 12.04
N ARG A 43 -8.85 19.23 12.25
CA ARG A 43 -8.79 20.69 12.03
C ARG A 43 -9.17 21.06 10.59
N GLN A 44 -8.63 20.33 9.62
CA GLN A 44 -8.95 20.56 8.21
C GLN A 44 -10.41 20.27 7.89
N MET A 45 -10.94 19.12 8.36
CA MET A 45 -12.36 18.77 8.18
C MET A 45 -13.31 19.83 8.76
N LYS A 46 -12.97 20.41 9.93
CA LYS A 46 -13.73 21.54 10.51
C LYS A 46 -13.67 22.77 9.63
N PHE A 47 -12.49 23.12 9.12
CA PHE A 47 -12.32 24.25 8.20
C PHE A 47 -13.15 24.08 6.93
N GLU A 48 -13.16 22.90 6.33
CA GLU A 48 -13.93 22.55 5.14
C GLU A 48 -15.43 22.26 5.43
N LYS A 49 -15.86 22.37 6.69
CA LYS A 49 -17.24 22.11 7.15
C LYS A 49 -17.73 20.71 6.79
N VAL A 50 -16.87 19.73 6.90
CA VAL A 50 -17.22 18.32 6.72
C VAL A 50 -18.23 17.90 7.78
N SER A 51 -19.29 17.22 7.38
CA SER A 51 -20.37 16.75 8.26
C SER A 51 -20.45 15.24 8.40
N ARG A 52 -19.75 14.50 7.53
CA ARG A 52 -19.67 13.03 7.58
C ARG A 52 -18.23 12.60 7.40
N VAL A 53 -17.85 11.57 8.15
CA VAL A 53 -16.52 10.99 8.09
C VAL A 53 -16.62 9.48 8.13
N ARG A 54 -15.80 8.80 7.34
CA ARG A 54 -15.53 7.38 7.42
C ARG A 54 -14.04 7.19 7.57
N MET A 55 -13.63 6.43 8.58
CA MET A 55 -12.24 6.03 8.78
C MET A 55 -12.15 4.52 8.81
N VAL A 56 -11.34 3.96 7.91
CA VAL A 56 -11.07 2.53 7.88
C VAL A 56 -9.67 2.26 8.43
N ALA A 57 -9.53 1.15 9.14
CA ALA A 57 -8.27 0.63 9.64
C ALA A 57 -8.06 -0.80 9.09
N THR A 58 -6.83 -1.13 8.77
CA THR A 58 -6.49 -2.33 8.01
C THR A 58 -5.56 -3.26 8.78
N SER A 59 -4.61 -3.94 8.14
CA SER A 59 -3.86 -5.07 8.71
C SER A 59 -3.21 -4.78 10.06
N ALA A 60 -2.60 -3.60 10.25
CA ALA A 60 -1.93 -3.27 11.50
C ALA A 60 -2.88 -3.29 12.72
N THR A 61 -4.06 -2.68 12.58
CA THR A 61 -5.08 -2.66 13.64
C THR A 61 -5.76 -4.03 13.76
N ARG A 62 -5.98 -4.72 12.65
CA ARG A 62 -6.57 -6.06 12.60
C ARG A 62 -5.73 -7.09 13.37
N ASP A 63 -4.40 -6.98 13.28
CA ASP A 63 -3.45 -7.88 13.92
C ASP A 63 -3.13 -7.51 15.39
N ALA A 64 -3.52 -6.32 15.86
CA ALA A 64 -3.18 -5.81 17.18
C ALA A 64 -4.15 -6.25 18.28
N LYS A 65 -3.61 -6.65 19.44
CA LYS A 65 -4.39 -7.03 20.64
C LYS A 65 -4.94 -5.80 21.38
N ASN A 66 -4.24 -4.65 21.31
CA ASN A 66 -4.62 -3.39 21.96
C ASN A 66 -5.37 -2.43 21.02
N GLN A 67 -6.07 -2.93 20.03
CA GLN A 67 -6.82 -2.10 19.07
C GLN A 67 -7.85 -1.16 19.73
N GLN A 68 -8.32 -1.48 20.94
CA GLN A 68 -9.29 -0.63 21.66
C GLN A 68 -8.75 0.76 21.96
N GLU A 69 -7.45 0.89 22.29
CA GLU A 69 -6.81 2.19 22.51
C GLU A 69 -6.87 3.08 21.26
N PHE A 70 -6.68 2.45 20.09
CA PHE A 70 -6.80 3.15 18.80
C PHE A 70 -8.25 3.55 18.52
N PHE A 71 -9.24 2.70 18.79
CA PHE A 71 -10.65 3.03 18.62
C PHE A 71 -11.10 4.16 19.53
N ASP A 72 -10.72 4.14 20.79
CA ASP A 72 -11.07 5.19 21.76
C ASP A 72 -10.50 6.54 21.33
N MET A 73 -9.24 6.57 20.87
CA MET A 73 -8.61 7.76 20.32
C MET A 73 -9.35 8.28 19.08
N THR A 74 -9.69 7.41 18.14
CA THR A 74 -10.39 7.81 16.92
C THR A 74 -11.81 8.29 17.20
N ALA A 75 -12.52 7.66 18.15
CA ALA A 75 -13.85 8.09 18.58
C ALA A 75 -13.84 9.49 19.21
N GLU A 76 -12.84 9.78 20.06
CA GLU A 76 -12.64 11.11 20.65
C GLU A 76 -12.46 12.20 19.57
N LEU A 77 -11.65 11.91 18.56
CA LEU A 77 -11.28 12.90 17.55
C LEU A 77 -12.33 13.02 16.44
N LEU A 78 -12.79 11.91 15.86
CA LEU A 78 -13.79 11.91 14.79
C LEU A 78 -15.19 12.28 15.28
N GLY A 79 -15.50 12.01 16.55
CA GLY A 79 -16.73 12.45 17.21
C GLY A 79 -16.93 13.97 17.19
N GLN A 80 -15.85 14.74 17.02
CA GLN A 80 -15.91 16.20 16.86
C GLN A 80 -16.45 16.65 15.48
N ILE A 81 -16.44 15.75 14.50
CA ILE A 81 -16.98 15.98 13.15
C ILE A 81 -18.36 15.36 13.04
N GLN A 82 -18.48 14.10 13.45
CA GLN A 82 -19.72 13.34 13.38
C GLN A 82 -19.89 12.55 14.70
N PRO A 83 -20.92 12.88 15.52
CA PRO A 83 -21.18 12.15 16.76
C PRO A 83 -21.28 10.63 16.52
N GLY A 84 -20.52 9.85 17.29
CA GLY A 84 -20.48 8.39 17.19
C GLY A 84 -19.56 7.84 16.10
N ALA A 85 -18.85 8.69 15.34
CA ALA A 85 -17.85 8.23 14.39
C ALA A 85 -16.59 7.73 15.11
N GLN A 86 -16.06 6.62 14.64
CA GLN A 86 -14.77 6.03 15.06
C GLN A 86 -14.17 5.26 13.88
N ALA A 87 -12.92 4.83 13.99
CA ALA A 87 -12.34 3.93 13.01
C ALA A 87 -13.06 2.57 13.03
N GLU A 88 -13.20 1.95 11.88
CA GLU A 88 -13.68 0.59 11.70
C GLU A 88 -12.58 -0.27 11.08
N VAL A 89 -12.38 -1.48 11.60
CA VAL A 89 -11.46 -2.44 10.98
C VAL A 89 -12.20 -3.16 9.87
N VAL A 90 -11.67 -3.03 8.65
CA VAL A 90 -12.18 -3.76 7.50
C VAL A 90 -11.46 -5.09 7.32
N SER A 91 -12.12 -6.08 6.76
CA SER A 91 -11.50 -7.34 6.36
C SER A 91 -10.52 -7.10 5.21
N GLY A 92 -9.59 -8.04 4.98
CA GLY A 92 -8.71 -7.96 3.80
C GLY A 92 -9.47 -7.96 2.48
N GLU A 93 -10.62 -8.65 2.43
CA GLU A 93 -11.50 -8.66 1.26
C GLU A 93 -12.16 -7.30 1.02
N GLU A 94 -12.66 -6.65 2.09
CA GLU A 94 -13.25 -5.31 1.98
C GLU A 94 -12.19 -4.26 1.63
N GLU A 95 -11.00 -4.34 2.23
CA GLU A 95 -9.84 -3.50 1.90
C GLU A 95 -9.50 -3.62 0.41
N ALA A 96 -9.44 -4.85 -0.10
CA ALA A 96 -9.19 -5.15 -1.50
C ALA A 96 -10.26 -4.55 -2.44
N LEU A 97 -11.55 -4.67 -2.08
CA LEU A 97 -12.65 -4.10 -2.85
C LEU A 97 -12.61 -2.56 -2.89
N LEU A 98 -12.29 -1.93 -1.75
CA LEU A 98 -12.15 -0.48 -1.68
C LEU A 98 -10.99 0.01 -2.56
N SER A 99 -9.84 -0.68 -2.51
CA SER A 99 -8.69 -0.38 -3.36
C SER A 99 -9.01 -0.60 -4.84
N PHE A 100 -9.69 -1.71 -5.18
CA PHE A 100 -10.10 -1.99 -6.57
C PHE A 100 -10.98 -0.88 -7.13
N ASN A 101 -12.06 -0.55 -6.44
CA ASN A 101 -13.01 0.46 -6.90
C ASN A 101 -12.36 1.84 -7.07
N GLY A 102 -11.43 2.20 -6.18
CA GLY A 102 -10.67 3.45 -6.29
C GLY A 102 -9.69 3.45 -7.45
N ALA A 103 -9.01 2.32 -7.68
CA ALA A 103 -7.96 2.21 -8.69
C ALA A 103 -8.49 2.16 -10.13
N VAL A 104 -9.67 1.56 -10.35
CA VAL A 104 -10.24 1.40 -11.70
C VAL A 104 -11.18 2.53 -12.11
N ALA A 105 -11.53 3.44 -11.18
CA ALA A 105 -12.54 4.48 -11.42
C ALA A 105 -12.23 5.40 -12.61
N ASP A 106 -10.95 5.67 -12.86
CA ASP A 106 -10.47 6.56 -13.93
C ASP A 106 -9.89 5.80 -15.14
N LEU A 107 -9.99 4.45 -15.15
CA LEU A 107 -9.47 3.64 -16.24
C LEU A 107 -10.54 3.39 -17.32
N GLU A 108 -10.10 3.36 -18.57
CA GLU A 108 -10.98 3.02 -19.69
C GLU A 108 -11.49 1.58 -19.57
N PRO A 109 -12.82 1.35 -19.67
CA PRO A 109 -13.41 0.01 -19.47
C PRO A 109 -12.88 -1.07 -20.39
N ASP A 110 -12.49 -0.74 -21.62
CA ASP A 110 -11.97 -1.66 -22.62
C ASP A 110 -10.56 -2.19 -22.30
N ARG A 111 -9.89 -1.60 -21.30
CA ARG A 111 -8.59 -2.07 -20.78
C ARG A 111 -8.72 -3.21 -19.77
N GLY A 112 -9.95 -3.52 -19.30
CA GLY A 112 -10.20 -4.65 -18.39
C GLY A 112 -10.20 -6.01 -19.07
N PRO A 113 -10.19 -7.12 -18.32
CA PRO A 113 -10.18 -7.17 -16.86
C PRO A 113 -8.91 -6.59 -16.21
N PHE A 114 -9.06 -6.10 -14.98
CA PHE A 114 -8.01 -5.46 -14.21
C PHE A 114 -7.56 -6.33 -13.05
N CYS A 115 -6.25 -6.45 -12.83
CA CYS A 115 -5.73 -6.93 -11.56
C CYS A 115 -5.15 -5.74 -10.79
N VAL A 116 -5.80 -5.37 -9.71
CA VAL A 116 -5.34 -4.32 -8.79
C VAL A 116 -4.53 -4.95 -7.68
N ILE A 117 -3.34 -4.40 -7.43
CA ILE A 117 -2.39 -4.86 -6.42
C ILE A 117 -2.08 -3.68 -5.51
N ASP A 118 -2.54 -3.76 -4.26
CA ASP A 118 -2.30 -2.74 -3.22
C ASP A 118 -1.21 -3.25 -2.27
N LEU A 119 0.02 -2.76 -2.43
CA LEU A 119 1.17 -3.16 -1.62
C LEU A 119 1.30 -2.25 -0.41
N GLY A 120 0.74 -2.69 0.70
CA GLY A 120 0.78 -2.00 1.98
C GLY A 120 2.02 -2.31 2.82
N GLY A 121 1.98 -1.89 4.09
CA GLY A 121 3.06 -2.16 5.05
C GLY A 121 3.05 -3.60 5.59
N GLY A 122 1.88 -4.13 5.93
CA GLY A 122 1.71 -5.45 6.55
C GLY A 122 1.18 -6.53 5.60
N SER A 123 0.36 -6.14 4.63
CA SER A 123 -0.28 -7.03 3.66
C SER A 123 -0.19 -6.46 2.25
N THR A 124 -0.53 -7.30 1.29
CA THR A 124 -0.71 -6.92 -0.12
C THR A 124 -2.01 -7.53 -0.61
N GLU A 125 -2.92 -6.69 -1.04
CA GLU A 125 -4.22 -7.08 -1.56
C GLU A 125 -4.14 -7.28 -3.07
N PHE A 126 -4.71 -8.39 -3.56
CA PHE A 126 -4.85 -8.71 -4.98
C PHE A 126 -6.31 -8.83 -5.32
N VAL A 127 -6.76 -8.10 -6.32
CA VAL A 127 -8.15 -8.15 -6.79
C VAL A 127 -8.16 -8.23 -8.31
N GLU A 128 -8.73 -9.30 -8.82
CA GLU A 128 -9.07 -9.42 -10.23
C GLU A 128 -10.54 -9.09 -10.44
N GLY A 129 -10.83 -8.18 -11.35
CA GLY A 129 -12.21 -7.78 -11.62
C GLY A 129 -12.38 -7.11 -12.99
N THR A 130 -13.64 -6.93 -13.35
CA THR A 130 -14.05 -6.31 -14.61
C THR A 130 -14.34 -4.81 -14.42
N ALA A 131 -14.40 -4.06 -15.49
CA ALA A 131 -14.70 -2.63 -15.47
C ALA A 131 -16.10 -2.27 -14.94
N ASP A 132 -17.04 -3.21 -15.03
CA ASP A 132 -18.41 -3.07 -14.51
C ASP A 132 -18.55 -3.50 -13.03
N GLY A 133 -17.42 -3.82 -12.38
CA GLY A 133 -17.35 -4.08 -10.95
C GLY A 133 -17.57 -5.55 -10.53
N GLU A 134 -17.65 -6.49 -11.48
CA GLU A 134 -17.66 -7.91 -11.15
C GLU A 134 -16.28 -8.34 -10.64
N ILE A 135 -16.22 -8.89 -9.43
CA ILE A 135 -14.99 -9.42 -8.83
C ILE A 135 -14.84 -10.88 -9.19
N LEU A 136 -13.74 -11.21 -9.86
CA LEU A 136 -13.40 -12.55 -10.32
C LEU A 136 -12.59 -13.34 -9.30
N GLY A 137 -11.87 -12.64 -8.43
CA GLY A 137 -11.10 -13.22 -7.34
C GLY A 137 -10.42 -12.14 -6.51
N THR A 138 -10.24 -12.41 -5.21
CA THR A 138 -9.55 -11.53 -4.28
C THR A 138 -8.76 -12.32 -3.26
N HIS A 139 -7.60 -11.82 -2.87
CA HIS A 139 -6.78 -12.38 -1.80
C HIS A 139 -5.95 -11.30 -1.12
N SER A 140 -5.87 -11.35 0.21
CA SER A 140 -4.97 -10.52 1.02
C SER A 140 -3.78 -11.36 1.46
N ALA A 141 -2.64 -11.18 0.81
CA ALA A 141 -1.40 -11.89 1.13
C ALA A 141 -0.67 -11.20 2.30
N ARG A 142 -0.22 -11.98 3.28
CA ARG A 142 0.52 -11.47 4.44
C ARG A 142 1.96 -11.10 4.08
N MET A 143 2.15 -10.25 3.10
CA MET A 143 3.42 -9.68 2.68
C MET A 143 3.25 -8.18 2.46
N GLY A 144 4.14 -7.37 3.02
CA GLY A 144 4.14 -5.92 2.89
C GLY A 144 5.53 -5.38 3.20
N CYS A 145 5.80 -4.14 2.81
CA CYS A 145 7.15 -3.58 2.90
C CYS A 145 7.69 -3.52 4.35
N VAL A 146 6.86 -3.17 5.31
CA VAL A 146 7.24 -3.14 6.75
C VAL A 146 7.45 -4.56 7.28
N ARG A 147 6.51 -5.47 7.01
CA ARG A 147 6.60 -6.87 7.46
C ARG A 147 7.86 -7.57 6.96
N LEU A 148 8.20 -7.44 5.68
CA LEU A 148 9.41 -8.03 5.11
C LEU A 148 10.67 -7.44 5.74
N THR A 149 10.71 -6.13 5.93
CA THR A 149 11.84 -5.45 6.54
C THR A 149 12.04 -5.87 8.00
N GLU A 150 11.00 -5.77 8.83
CA GLU A 150 11.10 -6.06 10.27
C GLU A 150 11.31 -7.54 10.57
N ARG A 151 10.71 -8.43 9.78
CA ARG A 151 10.74 -9.87 10.05
C ARG A 151 11.94 -10.57 9.45
N ILE A 152 12.40 -10.17 8.26
CA ILE A 152 13.39 -10.92 7.48
C ILE A 152 14.62 -10.04 7.18
N MET A 153 14.45 -8.88 6.57
CA MET A 153 15.53 -8.02 6.07
C MET A 153 15.96 -7.02 7.15
N ARG A 154 16.59 -7.52 8.21
CA ARG A 154 16.90 -6.74 9.43
C ARG A 154 18.19 -5.96 9.38
N THR A 155 19.09 -6.32 8.45
CA THR A 155 20.34 -5.56 8.24
C THR A 155 20.14 -4.48 7.18
N ASP A 156 20.94 -3.42 7.23
CA ASP A 156 20.85 -2.28 6.32
C ASP A 156 22.23 -1.93 5.75
N PRO A 157 22.51 -2.19 4.47
CA PRO A 157 21.62 -2.87 3.52
C PRO A 157 21.43 -4.36 3.88
N PRO A 158 20.38 -5.02 3.37
CA PRO A 158 20.14 -6.44 3.67
C PRO A 158 21.26 -7.33 3.11
N THR A 159 21.56 -8.43 3.80
CA THR A 159 22.48 -9.45 3.32
C THR A 159 21.87 -10.26 2.18
N GLU A 160 22.72 -10.91 1.36
CA GLU A 160 22.23 -11.82 0.30
C GLU A 160 21.30 -12.90 0.86
N SER A 161 21.64 -13.48 2.00
CA SER A 161 20.80 -14.51 2.65
C SER A 161 19.43 -13.96 3.09
N GLU A 162 19.38 -12.74 3.60
CA GLU A 162 18.10 -12.09 3.95
C GLU A 162 17.25 -11.82 2.71
N ILE A 163 17.87 -11.42 1.60
CA ILE A 163 17.18 -11.22 0.32
C ILE A 163 16.61 -12.53 -0.22
N GLU A 164 17.40 -13.62 -0.17
CA GLU A 164 16.97 -14.95 -0.58
C GLU A 164 15.76 -15.42 0.24
N ILE A 165 15.85 -15.36 1.57
CA ILE A 165 14.75 -15.75 2.48
C ILE A 165 13.50 -14.87 2.22
N ALA A 166 13.66 -13.57 2.03
CA ALA A 166 12.55 -12.68 1.71
C ALA A 166 11.91 -13.02 0.37
N SER A 167 12.72 -13.35 -0.64
CA SER A 167 12.24 -13.76 -1.97
C SER A 167 11.50 -15.09 -1.93
N GLU A 168 11.99 -16.08 -1.17
CA GLU A 168 11.29 -17.35 -0.94
C GLU A 168 9.93 -17.11 -0.25
N TYR A 169 9.93 -16.31 0.82
CA TYR A 169 8.70 -15.97 1.53
C TYR A 169 7.67 -15.29 0.61
N VAL A 170 8.10 -14.32 -0.21
CA VAL A 170 7.23 -13.68 -1.21
C VAL A 170 6.75 -14.69 -2.24
N GLY A 171 7.63 -15.62 -2.69
CA GLY A 171 7.28 -16.70 -3.60
C GLY A 171 6.15 -17.59 -3.08
N GLU A 172 6.20 -17.97 -1.80
CA GLU A 172 5.13 -18.73 -1.15
C GLU A 172 3.81 -17.95 -1.11
N ARG A 173 3.85 -16.67 -0.75
CA ARG A 173 2.64 -15.82 -0.69
C ARG A 173 2.04 -15.57 -2.06
N THR A 174 2.87 -15.38 -3.09
CA THR A 174 2.38 -15.23 -4.47
C THR A 174 1.84 -16.53 -5.06
N ALA A 175 2.33 -17.70 -4.63
CA ALA A 175 1.73 -18.98 -4.99
C ALA A 175 0.31 -19.14 -4.42
N GLU A 176 0.07 -18.71 -3.17
CA GLU A 176 -1.29 -18.67 -2.61
C GLU A 176 -2.23 -17.76 -3.42
N VAL A 177 -1.73 -16.61 -3.89
CA VAL A 177 -2.48 -15.70 -4.77
C VAL A 177 -2.82 -16.38 -6.09
N GLU A 178 -1.87 -17.09 -6.71
CA GLU A 178 -2.03 -17.79 -7.98
C GLU A 178 -3.13 -18.84 -7.95
N ASP A 179 -3.29 -19.52 -6.80
CA ASP A 179 -4.33 -20.53 -6.60
C ASP A 179 -5.74 -19.93 -6.44
N ILE A 180 -5.86 -18.67 -6.01
CA ILE A 180 -7.13 -18.05 -5.62
C ILE A 180 -7.59 -16.98 -6.63
N VAL A 181 -6.64 -16.15 -7.11
CA VAL A 181 -6.94 -15.00 -7.99
C VAL A 181 -6.63 -15.37 -9.43
N PRO A 182 -7.59 -15.28 -10.36
CA PRO A 182 -7.40 -15.70 -11.74
C PRO A 182 -6.60 -14.68 -12.57
N ILE A 183 -5.36 -14.38 -12.16
CA ILE A 183 -4.46 -13.36 -12.76
C ILE A 183 -4.28 -13.56 -14.27
N SER A 184 -4.42 -14.79 -14.77
CA SER A 184 -4.35 -15.10 -16.19
C SER A 184 -5.40 -14.38 -17.05
N LYS A 185 -6.48 -13.88 -16.45
CA LYS A 185 -7.52 -13.10 -17.11
C LYS A 185 -7.17 -11.61 -17.24
N ALA A 186 -6.21 -11.12 -16.42
CA ALA A 186 -5.87 -9.72 -16.38
C ALA A 186 -5.29 -9.22 -17.71
N ARG A 187 -5.81 -8.12 -18.20
CA ARG A 187 -5.26 -7.37 -19.34
C ARG A 187 -4.43 -6.17 -18.88
N THR A 188 -4.82 -5.58 -17.77
CA THR A 188 -4.14 -4.44 -17.17
C THR A 188 -3.86 -4.72 -15.71
N ILE A 189 -2.62 -4.51 -15.30
CA ILE A 189 -2.19 -4.62 -13.91
C ILE A 189 -2.03 -3.23 -13.34
N VAL A 190 -2.69 -2.97 -12.20
CA VAL A 190 -2.64 -1.67 -11.52
C VAL A 190 -1.90 -1.83 -10.19
N GLY A 191 -0.87 -1.02 -9.98
CA GLY A 191 -0.11 -0.98 -8.73
C GLY A 191 -0.53 0.21 -7.87
N CYS A 192 -0.95 -0.06 -6.65
CA CYS A 192 -1.40 0.95 -5.70
C CYS A 192 -0.47 1.06 -4.48
N ALA A 193 -0.71 2.08 -3.69
CA ALA A 193 -0.02 2.45 -2.47
C ALA A 193 1.41 2.97 -2.66
N GLY A 194 2.01 3.27 -1.53
CA GLY A 194 3.20 4.11 -1.48
C GLY A 194 4.47 3.50 -2.07
N THR A 195 4.59 2.18 -2.11
CA THR A 195 5.73 1.53 -2.79
C THR A 195 5.65 1.78 -4.30
N PHE A 196 4.52 1.47 -4.94
CA PHE A 196 4.35 1.66 -6.37
C PHE A 196 4.46 3.13 -6.79
N THR A 197 3.83 4.06 -6.05
CA THR A 197 3.91 5.49 -6.38
C THR A 197 5.32 6.05 -6.23
N THR A 198 6.10 5.58 -5.25
CA THR A 198 7.51 5.95 -5.10
C THR A 198 8.36 5.38 -6.23
N LEU A 199 8.14 4.12 -6.61
CA LEU A 199 8.82 3.50 -7.75
C LEU A 199 8.53 4.24 -9.06
N SER A 200 7.29 4.70 -9.26
CA SER A 200 6.92 5.53 -10.41
C SER A 200 7.66 6.87 -10.40
N ALA A 201 7.70 7.58 -9.27
CA ALA A 201 8.43 8.83 -9.15
C ALA A 201 9.94 8.68 -9.47
N LEU A 202 10.55 7.59 -8.96
CA LEU A 202 11.95 7.27 -9.23
C LEU A 202 12.20 6.93 -10.71
N ALA A 203 11.36 6.09 -11.30
CA ALA A 203 11.48 5.68 -12.70
C ALA A 203 11.30 6.84 -13.67
N GLN A 204 10.49 7.83 -13.32
CA GLN A 204 10.31 9.07 -14.09
C GLN A 204 11.43 10.10 -13.85
N GLY A 205 12.32 9.87 -12.87
CA GLY A 205 13.37 10.83 -12.52
C GLY A 205 12.83 12.15 -11.95
N LEU A 206 11.71 12.12 -11.23
CA LEU A 206 11.12 13.32 -10.67
C LEU A 206 12.05 13.93 -9.61
N GLU A 207 12.15 15.26 -9.60
CA GLU A 207 12.92 16.01 -8.57
C GLU A 207 12.17 16.15 -7.24
N ARG A 208 10.87 15.96 -7.25
CA ARG A 208 9.97 15.95 -6.10
C ARG A 208 8.81 15.01 -6.35
N TYR A 209 8.19 14.55 -5.27
CA TYR A 209 6.98 13.75 -5.39
C TYR A 209 5.84 14.60 -6.00
N ASP A 210 5.30 14.14 -7.12
CA ASP A 210 4.23 14.80 -7.88
C ASP A 210 3.14 13.78 -8.18
N ALA A 211 2.03 13.87 -7.46
CA ALA A 211 0.94 12.92 -7.56
C ALA A 211 0.28 12.92 -8.94
N ASP A 212 0.20 14.08 -9.61
CA ASP A 212 -0.42 14.21 -10.94
C ASP A 212 0.46 13.57 -12.02
N ALA A 213 1.79 13.68 -11.90
CA ALA A 213 2.73 13.01 -12.79
C ALA A 213 2.80 11.49 -12.57
N ILE A 214 2.52 11.04 -11.34
CA ILE A 214 2.55 9.62 -10.97
C ILE A 214 1.26 8.92 -11.40
N HIS A 215 0.10 9.54 -11.16
CA HIS A 215 -1.20 8.96 -11.47
C HIS A 215 -1.35 8.68 -12.98
N GLY A 216 -1.77 7.47 -13.32
CA GLY A 216 -1.92 7.01 -14.71
C GLY A 216 -0.59 6.72 -15.43
N SER A 217 0.55 6.81 -14.74
CA SER A 217 1.86 6.48 -15.34
C SER A 217 2.03 4.97 -15.53
N GLU A 218 2.91 4.58 -16.46
CA GLU A 218 3.22 3.20 -16.78
C GLU A 218 4.63 2.83 -16.33
N LEU A 219 4.76 1.80 -15.49
CA LEU A 219 6.01 1.21 -15.02
C LEU A 219 6.32 -0.08 -15.76
N ARG A 220 7.24 -0.05 -16.72
CA ARG A 220 7.65 -1.24 -17.47
C ARG A 220 8.59 -2.12 -16.66
N PHE A 221 8.35 -3.44 -16.65
CA PHE A 221 9.10 -4.41 -15.85
C PHE A 221 10.61 -4.40 -16.13
N GLY A 222 11.03 -4.23 -17.37
CA GLY A 222 12.45 -4.18 -17.71
C GLY A 222 13.22 -3.05 -17.01
N ALA A 223 12.65 -1.83 -17.00
CA ALA A 223 13.24 -0.69 -16.31
C ALA A 223 13.11 -0.84 -14.78
N LEU A 224 11.99 -1.38 -14.34
CA LEU A 224 11.71 -1.55 -12.92
C LEU A 224 12.68 -2.52 -12.24
N ARG A 225 13.09 -3.63 -12.89
CA ARG A 225 14.09 -4.56 -12.33
C ARG A 225 15.40 -3.89 -11.94
N VAL A 226 15.91 -3.00 -12.79
CA VAL A 226 17.15 -2.28 -12.48
C VAL A 226 16.97 -1.40 -11.25
N LEU A 227 15.84 -0.69 -11.18
CA LEU A 227 15.52 0.18 -10.05
C LEU A 227 15.35 -0.61 -8.75
N LEU A 228 14.65 -1.75 -8.79
CA LEU A 228 14.44 -2.61 -7.61
C LEU A 228 15.78 -3.12 -7.06
N GLN A 229 16.67 -3.61 -7.92
CA GLN A 229 18.01 -4.07 -7.50
C GLN A 229 18.82 -2.94 -6.85
N GLN A 230 18.77 -1.73 -7.40
CA GLN A 230 19.43 -0.58 -6.81
C GLN A 230 18.86 -0.24 -5.43
N LEU A 231 17.54 -0.22 -5.28
CA LEU A 231 16.89 0.07 -4.00
C LEU A 231 17.22 -0.97 -2.93
N ILE A 232 17.29 -2.25 -3.29
CA ILE A 232 17.65 -3.33 -2.35
C ILE A 232 19.10 -3.20 -1.90
N ALA A 233 20.01 -2.88 -2.81
CA ALA A 233 21.44 -2.80 -2.53
C ALA A 233 21.87 -1.55 -1.73
N LEU A 234 21.09 -0.46 -1.76
CA LEU A 234 21.42 0.78 -1.08
C LEU A 234 21.01 0.74 0.40
N PRO A 235 21.83 1.29 1.32
CA PRO A 235 21.42 1.51 2.71
C PRO A 235 20.31 2.58 2.79
N SER A 236 19.55 2.53 3.88
CA SER A 236 18.37 3.38 4.06
C SER A 236 18.69 4.87 4.14
N ASP A 237 19.82 5.23 4.74
CA ASP A 237 20.31 6.62 4.80
C ASP A 237 20.63 7.18 3.41
N VAL A 238 21.17 6.37 2.51
CA VAL A 238 21.43 6.74 1.11
C VAL A 238 20.12 6.86 0.33
N ARG A 239 19.17 5.93 0.53
CA ARG A 239 17.83 6.03 -0.07
C ARG A 239 17.11 7.32 0.37
N ALA A 240 17.26 7.71 1.65
CA ALA A 240 16.64 8.92 2.21
C ALA A 240 17.17 10.22 1.60
N LEU A 241 18.31 10.20 0.91
CA LEU A 241 18.82 11.37 0.18
C LEU A 241 18.04 11.68 -1.09
N ASN A 242 17.27 10.70 -1.60
CA ASN A 242 16.45 10.93 -2.79
C ASN A 242 15.17 11.71 -2.41
N PRO A 243 14.91 12.89 -3.00
CA PRO A 243 13.82 13.76 -2.59
C PRO A 243 12.42 13.19 -2.83
N VAL A 244 12.27 12.17 -3.68
CA VAL A 244 10.97 11.53 -3.92
C VAL A 244 10.71 10.35 -2.99
N ILE A 245 11.73 9.90 -2.24
CA ILE A 245 11.56 8.87 -1.21
C ILE A 245 11.26 9.56 0.12
N HIS A 246 10.02 9.43 0.59
CA HIS A 246 9.67 9.98 1.90
C HIS A 246 10.58 9.38 2.99
N PRO A 247 11.18 10.22 3.90
CA PRO A 247 12.09 9.72 4.95
C PRO A 247 11.51 8.56 5.77
N GLY A 248 10.21 8.62 6.09
CA GLY A 248 9.47 7.56 6.76
C GLY A 248 9.26 6.28 5.94
N ARG A 249 9.81 6.17 4.73
CA ARG A 249 9.71 4.98 3.86
C ARG A 249 11.07 4.44 3.45
N ALA A 250 12.13 5.23 3.61
CA ALA A 250 13.47 4.89 3.11
C ALA A 250 14.00 3.55 3.63
N ASP A 251 13.71 3.20 4.87
CA ASP A 251 14.12 1.95 5.50
C ASP A 251 13.31 0.73 5.05
N VAL A 252 12.03 0.89 4.66
CA VAL A 252 11.14 -0.23 4.30
C VAL A 252 10.97 -0.41 2.79
N ILE A 253 11.38 0.55 1.96
CA ILE A 253 11.18 0.44 0.50
C ILE A 253 12.02 -0.69 -0.13
N GLY A 254 13.12 -1.10 0.50
CA GLY A 254 13.88 -2.28 0.08
C GLY A 254 13.06 -3.57 0.20
N GLY A 255 12.32 -3.76 1.30
CA GLY A 255 11.36 -4.84 1.44
C GLY A 255 10.22 -4.76 0.42
N GLY A 256 9.73 -3.54 0.15
CA GLY A 256 8.77 -3.29 -0.93
C GLY A 256 9.32 -3.67 -2.32
N ALA A 257 10.59 -3.42 -2.58
CA ALA A 257 11.24 -3.80 -3.83
C ALA A 257 11.31 -5.32 -4.03
N VAL A 258 11.62 -6.09 -2.98
CA VAL A 258 11.58 -7.57 -3.03
C VAL A 258 10.16 -8.06 -3.29
N ALA A 259 9.16 -7.48 -2.64
CA ALA A 259 7.76 -7.84 -2.88
C ALA A 259 7.35 -7.58 -4.34
N VAL A 260 7.70 -6.42 -4.90
CA VAL A 260 7.39 -6.07 -6.31
C VAL A 260 8.08 -7.02 -7.29
N GLU A 261 9.33 -7.43 -7.03
CA GLU A 261 10.02 -8.43 -7.86
C GLU A 261 9.25 -9.76 -7.92
N GLY A 262 8.80 -10.28 -6.77
CA GLY A 262 8.01 -11.51 -6.72
C GLY A 262 6.62 -11.36 -7.39
N ILE A 263 5.98 -10.19 -7.26
CA ILE A 263 4.74 -9.86 -7.94
C ILE A 263 4.95 -9.83 -9.48
N MET A 264 6.04 -9.25 -9.95
CA MET A 264 6.37 -9.25 -11.38
C MET A 264 6.53 -10.67 -11.91
N GLN A 265 7.20 -11.55 -11.16
CA GLN A 265 7.37 -12.96 -11.51
C GLN A 265 6.01 -13.69 -11.56
N LEU A 266 5.11 -13.42 -10.61
CA LEU A 266 3.74 -13.96 -10.62
C LEU A 266 2.99 -13.54 -11.90
N ILE A 267 3.03 -12.26 -12.24
CA ILE A 267 2.37 -11.72 -13.44
C ILE A 267 2.96 -12.34 -14.72
N GLU A 268 4.28 -12.42 -14.82
CA GLU A 268 4.96 -12.96 -16.01
C GLU A 268 4.67 -14.44 -16.26
N ARG A 269 4.43 -15.21 -15.20
CA ARG A 269 4.02 -16.62 -15.34
C ARG A 269 2.58 -16.78 -15.80
N ASN A 270 1.70 -15.82 -15.47
CA ASN A 270 0.26 -15.99 -15.61
C ASN A 270 -0.35 -15.22 -16.77
N CYS A 271 0.18 -14.05 -17.15
CA CYS A 271 -0.39 -13.25 -18.23
C CYS A 271 0.69 -12.53 -19.07
N ALA A 272 0.23 -11.88 -20.14
CA ALA A 272 1.11 -11.20 -21.08
C ALA A 272 1.50 -9.77 -20.64
N ALA A 273 0.96 -9.26 -19.54
CA ALA A 273 1.28 -7.93 -19.05
C ALA A 273 2.76 -7.81 -18.67
N ARG A 274 3.38 -6.67 -18.98
CA ARG A 274 4.79 -6.37 -18.72
C ARG A 274 5.00 -4.97 -18.17
N SER A 275 3.94 -4.41 -17.60
CA SER A 275 3.94 -3.12 -16.93
C SER A 275 2.87 -3.05 -15.85
N PHE A 276 3.07 -2.15 -14.90
CA PHE A 276 2.04 -1.69 -13.97
C PHE A 276 1.54 -0.32 -14.41
N PHE A 277 0.26 -0.08 -14.28
CA PHE A 277 -0.34 1.25 -14.22
C PHE A 277 -0.41 1.70 -12.76
N ILE A 278 -0.15 3.00 -12.49
CA ILE A 278 -0.04 3.55 -11.14
C ILE A 278 -1.14 4.58 -10.88
#